data_36d369f4600a1c7394806cb29f39f7cb
#
_entry.id   36d369f4600a1c7394806cb29f39f7cb
#
_cell.length_a   1.000
_cell.length_b   1.000
_cell.length_c   1.000
_cell.angle_alpha   90.00
_cell.angle_beta   90.00
_cell.angle_gamma   90.00
#
_symmetry.space_group_name_H-M   'P 1'
#
loop_
_entity.id
_entity.type
_entity.pdbx_description
1 polymer ?
#
loop_
_entity_poly.entity_id
_entity_poly.type
_entity_poly.pdbx_seq_one_letter_code
_entity_poly.pdbx_strand_id
1 'polypeptide(L)'
;MNNLLLLITTISLFGCSMNPFSRNDQDYIYKKPYHYGVLNKNILMSHDGYSWFSKQYDQYQPIDDKLRKLNFSDINIRIFMGTWCHDSKREIPRLIKILDNLKYNHSKLVIIGLTKDKKGYFKDYTTFNILNTPTIIFYRNDHEIGRIIEKPKDLLESDIFSIISGE
;
A
#
# COMPACT_ATOMS: atom_id res chain seq x y z
N MET A 1 -37.15 -48.09 23.25
CA MET A 1 -36.63 -47.66 21.95
C MET A 1 -36.37 -46.16 22.06
N ASN A 2 -35.12 -45.79 22.45
CA ASN A 2 -34.75 -44.39 22.64
C ASN A 2 -34.00 -43.90 21.40
N ASN A 3 -34.61 -42.98 20.65
CA ASN A 3 -33.94 -42.25 19.58
C ASN A 3 -33.17 -41.07 20.19
N LEU A 4 -31.86 -41.21 20.28
CA LEU A 4 -30.95 -40.12 20.64
C LEU A 4 -30.64 -39.29 19.37
N LEU A 5 -31.28 -38.14 19.26
CA LEU A 5 -31.04 -37.17 18.17
C LEU A 5 -29.72 -36.44 18.48
N LEU A 6 -28.66 -36.77 17.74
CA LEU A 6 -27.38 -36.07 17.78
C LEU A 6 -27.54 -34.74 17.06
N LEU A 7 -27.60 -33.62 17.79
CA LEU A 7 -27.51 -32.26 17.26
C LEU A 7 -26.04 -31.96 16.97
N ILE A 8 -25.64 -32.02 15.69
CA ILE A 8 -24.34 -31.56 15.24
C ILE A 8 -24.45 -30.05 15.12
N THR A 9 -23.95 -29.31 16.11
CA THR A 9 -23.74 -27.86 16.00
C THR A 9 -22.49 -27.58 15.18
N THR A 10 -22.68 -27.20 13.94
CA THR A 10 -21.61 -26.66 13.10
C THR A 10 -21.21 -25.27 13.63
N ILE A 11 -20.09 -25.22 14.36
CA ILE A 11 -19.46 -23.96 14.74
C ILE A 11 -18.84 -23.39 13.48
N SER A 12 -19.53 -22.45 12.84
CA SER A 12 -18.96 -21.61 11.79
C SER A 12 -17.90 -20.71 12.44
N LEU A 13 -16.64 -21.09 12.32
CA LEU A 13 -15.52 -20.18 12.60
C LEU A 13 -15.56 -19.07 11.56
N PHE A 14 -16.31 -18.00 11.84
CA PHE A 14 -16.09 -16.71 11.19
C PHE A 14 -14.69 -16.27 11.59
N GLY A 15 -13.73 -16.64 10.77
CA GLY A 15 -12.40 -16.04 10.78
C GLY A 15 -12.58 -14.55 10.47
N CYS A 16 -12.67 -13.73 11.52
CA CYS A 16 -12.53 -12.31 11.43
C CYS A 16 -11.11 -12.08 10.90
N SER A 17 -10.96 -11.88 9.61
CA SER A 17 -9.72 -11.38 9.00
C SER A 17 -9.52 -9.99 9.59
N MET A 18 -8.84 -9.92 10.73
CA MET A 18 -8.40 -8.65 11.30
C MET A 18 -7.40 -8.08 10.29
N ASN A 19 -7.87 -7.10 9.50
CA ASN A 19 -6.97 -6.25 8.74
C ASN A 19 -6.00 -5.63 9.76
N PRO A 20 -4.70 -6.02 9.80
CA PRO A 20 -3.77 -5.52 10.79
C PRO A 20 -3.56 -4.00 10.70
N PHE A 21 -4.20 -3.35 9.75
CA PHE A 21 -4.21 -1.93 9.48
C PHE A 21 -5.63 -1.35 9.61
N SER A 22 -6.38 -1.74 10.65
CA SER A 22 -7.58 -1.01 11.06
C SER A 22 -7.19 0.45 11.28
N ARG A 23 -7.76 1.34 10.48
CA ARG A 23 -7.51 2.77 10.49
C ARG A 23 -7.95 3.39 11.82
N ASN A 24 -7.05 3.45 12.79
CA ASN A 24 -7.08 4.50 13.77
C ASN A 24 -6.14 5.60 13.28
N ASP A 25 -6.66 6.77 12.99
CA ASP A 25 -5.94 7.95 12.47
C ASP A 25 -4.82 8.47 13.41
N GLN A 26 -4.50 7.73 14.47
CA GLN A 26 -3.51 8.09 15.49
C GLN A 26 -2.17 7.32 15.35
N ASP A 27 -2.01 6.49 14.33
CA ASP A 27 -0.89 5.54 14.25
C ASP A 27 0.37 6.09 13.57
N TYR A 28 0.44 7.41 13.31
CA TYR A 28 1.68 7.98 12.80
C TYR A 28 2.43 8.80 13.86
N ILE A 29 3.75 8.75 13.80
CA ILE A 29 4.63 9.54 14.67
C ILE A 29 5.44 10.50 13.79
N TYR A 30 5.30 11.81 14.06
CA TYR A 30 6.17 12.83 13.47
C TYR A 30 7.38 13.05 14.36
N LYS A 31 8.55 12.66 13.88
CA LYS A 31 9.85 13.01 14.46
C LYS A 31 10.59 13.87 13.45
N LYS A 32 10.61 15.19 13.68
CA LYS A 32 11.26 16.11 12.75
C LYS A 32 12.56 15.55 12.19
N PRO A 33 12.77 15.59 10.87
CA PRO A 33 11.86 16.11 9.82
C PRO A 33 11.02 15.05 9.12
N TYR A 34 10.78 13.87 9.72
CA TYR A 34 10.18 12.71 9.06
C TYR A 34 8.92 12.21 9.76
N HIS A 35 8.01 11.66 8.96
CA HIS A 35 6.84 10.93 9.47
C HIS A 35 7.08 9.42 9.41
N TYR A 36 6.58 8.73 10.42
CA TYR A 36 6.65 7.29 10.59
C TYR A 36 5.25 6.75 10.93
N GLY A 37 5.02 5.44 10.69
CA GLY A 37 3.73 4.81 10.90
C GLY A 37 2.78 4.97 9.73
N VAL A 38 1.47 4.88 9.96
CA VAL A 38 0.46 4.95 8.90
C VAL A 38 0.33 6.38 8.39
N LEU A 39 0.55 6.56 7.10
CA LEU A 39 0.47 7.84 6.41
C LEU A 39 -0.73 7.85 5.47
N ASN A 40 -1.11 9.04 5.03
CA ASN A 40 -2.09 9.21 3.96
C ASN A 40 -1.64 10.32 3.00
N LYS A 41 -2.30 10.39 1.84
CA LYS A 41 -2.02 11.40 0.81
C LYS A 41 -2.07 12.82 1.37
N ASN A 42 -3.04 13.13 2.23
CA ASN A 42 -3.21 14.49 2.76
C ASN A 42 -2.01 14.92 3.61
N ILE A 43 -1.51 14.05 4.49
CA ILE A 43 -0.29 14.32 5.27
C ILE A 43 0.89 14.61 4.33
N LEU A 44 1.06 13.80 3.28
CA LEU A 44 2.17 13.95 2.34
C LEU A 44 2.05 15.20 1.47
N MET A 45 0.84 15.63 1.13
CA MET A 45 0.61 16.83 0.31
C MET A 45 0.62 18.13 1.11
N SER A 46 0.12 18.13 2.35
CA SER A 46 -0.09 19.37 3.12
C SER A 46 1.07 19.75 4.02
N HIS A 47 2.05 18.85 4.25
CA HIS A 47 3.17 19.15 5.13
C HIS A 47 4.20 20.05 4.44
N ASP A 48 4.51 21.19 5.06
CA ASP A 48 5.43 22.23 4.51
C ASP A 48 6.81 21.68 4.11
N GLY A 49 7.32 20.66 4.83
CA GLY A 49 8.59 19.99 4.53
C GLY A 49 8.53 19.01 3.36
N TYR A 50 7.37 18.82 2.71
CA TYR A 50 7.15 17.81 1.67
C TYR A 50 6.75 18.40 0.31
N SER A 51 7.24 19.60 -0.01
CA SER A 51 7.06 20.24 -1.33
C SER A 51 7.46 19.33 -2.51
N TRP A 52 8.32 18.34 -2.26
CA TRP A 52 8.68 17.30 -3.22
C TRP A 52 7.48 16.44 -3.66
N PHE A 53 6.48 16.25 -2.77
CA PHE A 53 5.32 15.42 -3.11
C PHE A 53 4.47 16.11 -4.18
N SER A 54 4.00 17.32 -3.92
CA SER A 54 3.19 18.09 -4.88
C SER A 54 3.95 18.29 -6.18
N LYS A 55 5.25 18.66 -6.12
CA LYS A 55 6.08 18.84 -7.30
C LYS A 55 6.12 17.60 -8.19
N GLN A 56 6.41 16.43 -7.64
CA GLN A 56 6.46 15.18 -8.40
C GLN A 56 5.08 14.75 -8.90
N TYR A 57 4.04 14.90 -8.06
CA TYR A 57 2.68 14.56 -8.41
C TYR A 57 2.15 15.41 -9.57
N ASP A 58 2.36 16.73 -9.54
CA ASP A 58 1.84 17.66 -10.56
C ASP A 58 2.58 17.54 -11.90
N GLN A 59 3.89 17.30 -11.83
CA GLN A 59 4.73 17.18 -13.03
C GLN A 59 4.59 15.83 -13.75
N TYR A 60 4.14 14.80 -13.04
CA TYR A 60 4.03 13.47 -13.63
C TYR A 60 2.80 13.34 -14.54
N GLN A 61 3.03 12.82 -15.74
CA GLN A 61 1.98 12.54 -16.74
C GLN A 61 1.92 11.02 -16.97
N PRO A 62 1.01 10.31 -16.29
CA PRO A 62 0.90 8.85 -16.43
C PRO A 62 0.51 8.42 -17.85
N ILE A 63 1.14 7.35 -18.32
CA ILE A 63 0.76 6.61 -19.55
C ILE A 63 -0.06 5.38 -19.10
N ASP A 64 -1.36 5.59 -18.86
CA ASP A 64 -2.20 4.61 -18.17
C ASP A 64 -3.21 3.86 -19.07
N ASP A 65 -3.11 3.98 -20.40
CA ASP A 65 -4.06 3.37 -21.35
C ASP A 65 -4.21 1.85 -21.17
N LYS A 66 -3.12 1.14 -20.90
CA LYS A 66 -3.16 -0.29 -20.62
C LYS A 66 -3.77 -0.57 -19.25
N LEU A 67 -3.43 0.24 -18.25
CA LEU A 67 -3.93 0.09 -16.88
C LEU A 67 -5.44 0.28 -16.79
N ARG A 68 -6.02 1.19 -17.59
CA ARG A 68 -7.49 1.43 -17.65
C ARG A 68 -8.29 0.20 -18.07
N LYS A 69 -7.66 -0.78 -18.70
CA LYS A 69 -8.28 -2.04 -19.12
C LYS A 69 -8.28 -3.10 -18.03
N LEU A 70 -7.53 -2.90 -16.96
CA LEU A 70 -7.41 -3.85 -15.85
C LEU A 70 -8.49 -3.59 -14.79
N ASN A 71 -8.86 -4.67 -14.10
CA ASN A 71 -9.74 -4.57 -12.95
C ASN A 71 -8.91 -4.34 -11.67
N PHE A 72 -9.10 -3.20 -11.04
CA PHE A 72 -8.48 -2.85 -9.76
C PHE A 72 -9.40 -3.07 -8.55
N SER A 73 -10.62 -3.53 -8.77
CA SER A 73 -11.62 -3.63 -7.69
C SER A 73 -11.25 -4.65 -6.60
N ASP A 74 -10.46 -5.66 -6.93
CA ASP A 74 -9.98 -6.72 -6.05
C ASP A 74 -8.52 -6.54 -5.60
N ILE A 75 -7.89 -5.42 -6.01
CA ILE A 75 -6.50 -5.12 -5.69
C ILE A 75 -6.41 -4.28 -4.41
N ASN A 76 -5.59 -4.72 -3.47
CA ASN A 76 -5.14 -3.94 -2.32
C ASN A 76 -3.66 -3.58 -2.49
N ILE A 77 -3.28 -2.36 -2.10
CA ILE A 77 -1.90 -1.87 -2.26
C ILE A 77 -1.35 -1.46 -0.89
N ARG A 78 -0.15 -1.95 -0.58
CA ARG A 78 0.61 -1.51 0.59
C ARG A 78 1.92 -0.88 0.15
N ILE A 79 2.18 0.32 0.64
CA ILE A 79 3.39 1.10 0.36
C ILE A 79 4.20 1.20 1.64
N PHE A 80 5.43 0.72 1.59
CA PHE A 80 6.42 0.95 2.64
C PHE A 80 7.44 1.96 2.12
N MET A 81 7.51 3.13 2.76
CA MET A 81 8.32 4.24 2.25
C MET A 81 9.09 4.94 3.36
N GLY A 82 10.13 5.67 2.98
CA GLY A 82 10.79 6.63 3.86
C GLY A 82 10.54 8.06 3.38
N THR A 83 9.97 8.95 4.21
CA THR A 83 9.89 10.37 3.85
C THR A 83 11.26 11.04 3.74
N TRP A 84 12.30 10.36 4.18
CA TRP A 84 13.72 10.68 4.03
C TRP A 84 14.34 10.12 2.74
N CYS A 85 13.73 9.08 2.12
CA CYS A 85 14.28 8.32 1.00
C CYS A 85 14.05 9.04 -0.33
N HIS A 86 15.11 9.18 -1.15
CA HIS A 86 15.05 9.84 -2.44
C HIS A 86 14.10 9.13 -3.43
N ASP A 87 14.21 7.80 -3.51
CA ASP A 87 13.35 7.01 -4.41
C ASP A 87 11.89 7.04 -3.98
N SER A 88 11.62 6.99 -2.67
CA SER A 88 10.25 7.19 -2.15
C SER A 88 9.67 8.55 -2.55
N LYS A 89 10.48 9.61 -2.46
CA LYS A 89 10.05 10.97 -2.84
C LYS A 89 9.75 11.10 -4.33
N ARG A 90 10.38 10.30 -5.16
CA ARG A 90 10.15 10.27 -6.60
C ARG A 90 8.96 9.38 -6.97
N GLU A 91 8.96 8.12 -6.52
CA GLU A 91 8.05 7.11 -7.03
C GLU A 91 6.65 7.16 -6.38
N ILE A 92 6.55 7.52 -5.10
CA ILE A 92 5.25 7.47 -4.41
C ILE A 92 4.27 8.54 -4.92
N PRO A 93 4.66 9.81 -5.13
CA PRO A 93 3.74 10.77 -5.74
C PRO A 93 3.28 10.37 -7.15
N ARG A 94 4.17 9.76 -7.94
CA ARG A 94 3.86 9.25 -9.28
C ARG A 94 2.83 8.13 -9.24
N LEU A 95 3.05 7.16 -8.36
CA LEU A 95 2.09 6.07 -8.12
C LEU A 95 0.72 6.63 -7.71
N ILE A 96 0.68 7.55 -6.75
CA ILE A 96 -0.57 8.17 -6.31
C ILE A 96 -1.27 8.89 -7.48
N LYS A 97 -0.52 9.56 -8.36
CA LYS A 97 -1.09 10.18 -9.57
C LYS A 97 -1.70 9.16 -10.53
N ILE A 98 -1.03 8.02 -10.75
CA ILE A 98 -1.57 6.91 -11.54
C ILE A 98 -2.88 6.42 -10.93
N LEU A 99 -2.88 6.13 -9.63
CA LEU A 99 -4.05 5.62 -8.92
C LEU A 99 -5.23 6.59 -8.94
N ASP A 100 -4.98 7.90 -8.80
CA ASP A 100 -6.00 8.93 -8.92
C ASP A 100 -6.60 8.98 -10.32
N ASN A 101 -5.77 8.91 -11.38
CA ASN A 101 -6.24 8.88 -12.77
C ASN A 101 -7.08 7.64 -13.07
N LEU A 102 -6.76 6.51 -12.45
CA LEU A 102 -7.52 5.26 -12.56
C LEU A 102 -8.79 5.26 -11.69
N LYS A 103 -9.01 6.31 -10.89
CA LYS A 103 -10.11 6.38 -9.89
C LYS A 103 -10.06 5.20 -8.90
N TYR A 104 -8.84 4.79 -8.53
CA TYR A 104 -8.64 3.70 -7.59
C TYR A 104 -9.25 4.02 -6.23
N ASN A 105 -9.87 3.03 -5.61
CA ASN A 105 -10.44 3.21 -4.27
C ASN A 105 -9.33 3.27 -3.21
N HIS A 106 -8.98 4.48 -2.77
CA HIS A 106 -7.94 4.72 -1.76
C HIS A 106 -8.23 4.08 -0.39
N SER A 107 -9.44 3.56 -0.15
CA SER A 107 -9.69 2.77 1.05
C SER A 107 -8.91 1.45 1.07
N LYS A 108 -8.44 1.01 -0.09
CA LYS A 108 -7.61 -0.19 -0.30
C LYS A 108 -6.12 0.11 -0.41
N LEU A 109 -5.73 1.37 -0.15
CA LEU A 109 -4.35 1.82 -0.13
C LEU A 109 -3.89 2.07 1.30
N VAL A 110 -2.79 1.45 1.69
CA VAL A 110 -2.12 1.72 2.98
C VAL A 110 -0.71 2.20 2.71
N ILE A 111 -0.34 3.35 3.29
CA ILE A 111 1.00 3.92 3.19
C ILE A 111 1.63 3.89 4.58
N ILE A 112 2.83 3.32 4.65
CA ILE A 112 3.56 3.12 5.91
C ILE A 112 4.91 3.81 5.81
N GLY A 113 5.13 4.80 6.68
CA GLY A 113 6.41 5.45 6.86
C GLY A 113 7.35 4.63 7.72
N LEU A 114 8.53 4.32 7.22
CA LEU A 114 9.57 3.58 7.92
C LEU A 114 10.72 4.48 8.37
N THR A 115 11.41 4.08 9.44
CA THR A 115 12.68 4.66 9.87
C THR A 115 13.80 4.39 8.85
N LYS A 116 14.96 5.05 8.99
CA LYS A 116 16.10 4.84 8.09
C LYS A 116 16.64 3.41 8.13
N ASP A 117 16.52 2.74 9.26
CA ASP A 117 16.84 1.32 9.42
C ASP A 117 15.68 0.38 9.01
N LYS A 118 14.69 0.90 8.28
CA LYS A 118 13.52 0.22 7.73
C LYS A 118 12.65 -0.47 8.78
N LYS A 119 12.62 0.08 9.99
CA LYS A 119 11.72 -0.38 11.04
C LYS A 119 10.38 0.34 10.96
N GLY A 120 9.32 -0.39 11.18
CA GLY A 120 7.97 0.14 11.38
C GLY A 120 7.67 0.37 12.85
N TYR A 121 6.56 1.07 13.11
CA TYR A 121 6.05 1.31 14.47
C TYR A 121 4.91 0.36 14.85
N PHE A 122 4.71 -0.70 14.11
CA PHE A 122 3.70 -1.74 14.37
C PHE A 122 4.38 -3.11 14.50
N LYS A 123 3.75 -3.99 15.29
CA LYS A 123 4.37 -5.24 15.75
C LYS A 123 4.83 -6.17 14.64
N ASP A 124 4.05 -6.27 13.57
CA ASP A 124 4.24 -7.32 12.55
C ASP A 124 4.86 -6.80 11.24
N TYR A 125 5.52 -5.60 11.24
CA TYR A 125 6.12 -5.05 10.03
C TYR A 125 7.20 -5.96 9.41
N THR A 126 7.88 -6.78 10.22
CA THR A 126 8.92 -7.71 9.77
C THR A 126 8.38 -8.80 8.84
N THR A 127 7.08 -9.12 8.93
CA THR A 127 6.43 -10.13 8.08
C THR A 127 6.41 -9.73 6.60
N PHE A 128 6.55 -8.43 6.30
CA PHE A 128 6.56 -7.92 4.92
C PHE A 128 7.92 -8.01 4.25
N ASN A 129 8.98 -8.35 5.01
CA ASN A 129 10.35 -8.47 4.50
C ASN A 129 10.82 -7.25 3.69
N ILE A 130 10.71 -6.06 4.29
CA ILE A 130 11.06 -4.80 3.64
C ILE A 130 12.56 -4.52 3.82
N LEU A 131 13.32 -4.71 2.76
CA LEU A 131 14.76 -4.46 2.75
C LEU A 131 15.09 -3.06 2.20
N ASN A 132 14.31 -2.56 1.25
CA ASN A 132 14.54 -1.30 0.57
C ASN A 132 13.27 -0.43 0.54
N THR A 133 13.44 0.87 0.35
CA THR A 133 12.32 1.83 0.24
C THR A 133 12.41 2.69 -1.01
N PRO A 134 11.27 2.91 -1.69
CA PRO A 134 9.97 2.35 -1.37
C PRO A 134 9.87 0.87 -1.72
N THR A 135 9.02 0.12 -1.03
CA THR A 135 8.50 -1.16 -1.50
C THR A 135 6.99 -1.04 -1.63
N ILE A 136 6.49 -1.29 -2.83
CA ILE A 136 5.07 -1.23 -3.18
C ILE A 136 4.61 -2.66 -3.40
N ILE A 137 3.67 -3.16 -2.59
CA ILE A 137 3.19 -4.55 -2.65
C ILE A 137 1.74 -4.55 -3.10
N PHE A 138 1.45 -5.38 -4.08
CA PHE A 138 0.11 -5.58 -4.64
C PHE A 138 -0.45 -6.90 -4.15
N TYR A 139 -1.69 -6.87 -3.67
CA TYR A 139 -2.41 -8.05 -3.17
C TYR A 139 -3.70 -8.26 -3.93
N ARG A 140 -4.05 -9.52 -4.18
CA ARG A 140 -5.36 -9.95 -4.66
C ARG A 140 -5.88 -11.04 -3.72
N ASN A 141 -7.08 -10.86 -3.15
CA ASN A 141 -7.64 -11.79 -2.16
C ASN A 141 -6.66 -12.12 -1.02
N ASP A 142 -6.02 -11.07 -0.46
CA ASP A 142 -5.01 -11.13 0.60
C ASP A 142 -3.70 -11.89 0.25
N HIS A 143 -3.55 -12.37 -0.99
CA HIS A 143 -2.31 -12.96 -1.48
C HIS A 143 -1.48 -11.91 -2.23
N GLU A 144 -0.19 -11.83 -1.92
CA GLU A 144 0.74 -11.00 -2.68
C GLU A 144 0.86 -11.53 -4.11
N ILE A 145 0.57 -10.67 -5.10
CA ILE A 145 0.71 -10.98 -6.51
C ILE A 145 1.97 -10.39 -7.15
N GLY A 146 2.64 -9.48 -6.43
CA GLY A 146 3.91 -8.90 -6.85
C GLY A 146 4.25 -7.63 -6.10
N ARG A 147 5.49 -7.16 -6.29
CA ARG A 147 5.98 -5.93 -5.66
C ARG A 147 6.96 -5.17 -6.55
N ILE A 148 7.02 -3.86 -6.36
CA ILE A 148 8.02 -2.96 -6.95
C ILE A 148 8.93 -2.49 -5.80
N ILE A 149 10.24 -2.64 -5.98
CA ILE A 149 11.24 -2.32 -4.96
C ILE A 149 12.12 -1.18 -5.48
N GLU A 150 12.22 -0.08 -4.71
CA GLU A 150 12.98 1.14 -4.97
C GLU A 150 12.50 1.91 -6.20
N LYS A 151 12.61 1.34 -7.38
CA LYS A 151 12.21 1.93 -8.66
C LYS A 151 11.65 0.86 -9.58
N PRO A 152 10.82 1.22 -10.55
CA PRO A 152 10.36 0.28 -11.56
C PRO A 152 11.54 -0.18 -12.45
N LYS A 153 11.36 -1.31 -13.13
CA LYS A 153 12.32 -1.82 -14.11
C LYS A 153 12.43 -0.89 -15.32
N ASP A 154 11.28 -0.37 -15.76
CA ASP A 154 11.16 0.58 -16.87
C ASP A 154 10.24 1.74 -16.43
N LEU A 155 8.93 1.60 -16.58
CA LEU A 155 7.93 2.56 -16.14
C LEU A 155 7.07 1.96 -15.04
N LEU A 156 6.59 2.79 -14.10
CA LEU A 156 5.67 2.34 -13.06
C LEU A 156 4.44 1.63 -13.65
N GLU A 157 3.88 2.20 -14.71
CA GLU A 157 2.71 1.67 -15.39
C GLU A 157 2.96 0.28 -15.99
N SER A 158 4.14 0.06 -16.56
CA SER A 158 4.52 -1.23 -17.13
C SER A 158 4.65 -2.31 -16.06
N ASP A 159 5.32 -1.99 -14.94
CA ASP A 159 5.47 -2.92 -13.83
C ASP A 159 4.12 -3.22 -13.16
N ILE A 160 3.28 -2.19 -12.95
CA ILE A 160 1.92 -2.36 -12.41
C ILE A 160 1.09 -3.24 -13.35
N PHE A 161 1.17 -3.00 -14.65
CA PHE A 161 0.45 -3.80 -15.64
C PHE A 161 0.86 -5.28 -15.54
N SER A 162 2.16 -5.56 -15.62
CA SER A 162 2.68 -6.94 -15.53
C SER A 162 2.27 -7.64 -14.22
N ILE A 163 2.33 -6.95 -13.09
CA ILE A 163 1.93 -7.51 -11.79
C ILE A 163 0.44 -7.86 -11.76
N ILE A 164 -0.42 -6.95 -12.25
CA ILE A 164 -1.88 -7.13 -12.13
C ILE A 164 -2.41 -8.07 -13.21
N SER A 165 -1.86 -8.05 -14.44
CA SER A 165 -2.26 -8.98 -15.50
C SER A 165 -1.71 -10.39 -15.28
N GLY A 166 -0.59 -10.53 -14.59
CA GLY A 166 0.14 -11.79 -14.42
C GLY A 166 0.99 -12.15 -15.62
N GLU A 167 1.36 -11.15 -16.45
CA GLU A 167 2.22 -11.30 -17.65
C GLU A 167 3.70 -11.09 -17.35
#